data_28523e9830c86aea517e898d5d225cfd
#
_entry.id   28523e9830c86aea517e898d5d225cfd
#
_cell.length_a   1.000
_cell.length_b   1.000
_cell.length_c   1.000
_cell.angle_alpha   90.00
_cell.angle_beta   90.00
_cell.angle_gamma   90.00
#
_symmetry.space_group_name_H-M   'P 1'
#
loop_
_entity.id
_entity.type
_entity.pdbx_description
1 polymer ?
#
loop_
_entity_poly.entity_id
_entity_poly.type
_entity_poly.pdbx_seq_one_letter_code
_entity_poly.pdbx_strand_id
1 'polypeptide(L)'
;MTQPHHNLWMGIGFGAAAVAAWGLVFVAPELARDFSPLQLSAARYLAYGLVALALVAPRWRALAPRLGRVEWLALLRLSLLGNIVYYVLLATAVQMGGVAMTSLVIGFLPVAVTLIGSRGHGAVPLRRLAPTLMLGVAGIICVAWQALGMPSEAPVSTRLTGFLCAIGALASWTAYAVSNSRWLARLDHVSSYEWNLLTGLVTGGLALLLAVPAFMGSSAA
;
A
#
# COMPACT_ATOMS: atom_id res chain seq x y z
N MET A 1 0.80 33.64 22.65
CA MET A 1 -0.04 32.55 22.09
C MET A 1 -0.03 32.60 20.57
N THR A 2 1.06 32.18 19.90
CA THR A 2 1.21 32.23 18.42
C THR A 2 1.98 30.99 17.94
N GLN A 3 1.40 29.80 18.01
CA GLN A 3 2.04 28.57 17.55
C GLN A 3 1.18 27.59 16.69
N PRO A 4 -0.03 27.86 16.20
CA PRO A 4 -0.75 26.84 15.42
C PRO A 4 -0.38 26.80 13.92
N HIS A 5 0.06 27.93 13.32
CA HIS A 5 0.25 28.03 11.86
C HIS A 5 1.54 27.35 11.35
N HIS A 6 2.63 27.44 12.11
CA HIS A 6 3.91 26.81 11.71
C HIS A 6 3.82 25.28 11.63
N ASN A 7 3.12 24.65 12.57
CA ASN A 7 2.92 23.20 12.60
C ASN A 7 2.02 22.70 11.45
N LEU A 8 1.06 23.53 11.00
CA LEU A 8 0.16 23.19 9.90
C LEU A 8 0.93 23.13 8.56
N TRP A 9 1.75 24.13 8.25
CA TRP A 9 2.53 24.16 7.01
C TRP A 9 3.58 23.06 6.93
N MET A 10 4.23 22.76 8.06
CA MET A 10 5.11 21.59 8.16
C MET A 10 4.35 20.28 7.93
N GLY A 11 3.17 20.11 8.53
CA GLY A 11 2.32 18.95 8.32
C GLY A 11 1.89 18.78 6.85
N ILE A 12 1.49 19.86 6.19
CA ILE A 12 1.16 19.88 4.78
C ILE A 12 2.39 19.52 3.92
N GLY A 13 3.56 20.08 4.23
CA GLY A 13 4.81 19.79 3.52
C GLY A 13 5.21 18.31 3.61
N PHE A 14 5.17 17.71 4.79
CA PHE A 14 5.44 16.28 4.98
C PHE A 14 4.38 15.41 4.30
N GLY A 15 3.10 15.81 4.35
CA GLY A 15 2.03 15.12 3.66
C GLY A 15 2.22 15.13 2.13
N ALA A 16 2.54 16.28 1.57
CA ALA A 16 2.81 16.41 0.13
C ALA A 16 4.02 15.57 -0.29
N ALA A 17 5.11 15.61 0.47
CA ALA A 17 6.30 14.80 0.20
C ALA A 17 5.99 13.30 0.28
N ALA A 18 5.20 12.86 1.25
CA ALA A 18 4.78 11.47 1.39
C ALA A 18 3.92 11.02 0.19
N VAL A 19 2.98 11.85 -0.26
CA VAL A 19 2.14 11.56 -1.43
C VAL A 19 2.97 11.50 -2.71
N ALA A 20 3.91 12.43 -2.90
CA ALA A 20 4.84 12.42 -4.03
C ALA A 20 5.71 11.15 -4.04
N ALA A 21 6.28 10.80 -2.90
CA ALA A 21 7.05 9.55 -2.75
C ALA A 21 6.19 8.30 -2.99
N TRP A 22 4.92 8.32 -2.58
CA TRP A 22 4.00 7.23 -2.84
C TRP A 22 3.64 7.10 -4.33
N GLY A 23 3.58 8.23 -5.06
CA GLY A 23 3.37 8.22 -6.51
C GLY A 23 4.43 7.42 -7.28
N LEU A 24 5.67 7.37 -6.79
CA LEU A 24 6.75 6.55 -7.38
C LEU A 24 6.45 5.04 -7.40
N VAL A 25 5.52 4.58 -6.57
CA VAL A 25 5.06 3.19 -6.53
C VAL A 25 4.46 2.74 -7.87
N PHE A 26 3.85 3.66 -8.61
CA PHE A 26 3.27 3.40 -9.93
C PHE A 26 4.31 3.51 -11.04
N VAL A 27 5.29 4.39 -10.87
CA VAL A 27 6.33 4.64 -11.87
C VAL A 27 7.36 3.52 -11.92
N ALA A 28 7.73 2.97 -10.77
CA ALA A 28 8.75 1.92 -10.68
C ALA A 28 8.44 0.67 -11.52
N PRO A 29 7.23 0.06 -11.47
CA PRO A 29 6.89 -1.08 -12.32
C PRO A 29 6.83 -0.75 -13.82
N GLU A 30 6.56 0.50 -14.17
CA GLU A 30 6.57 0.97 -15.57
C GLU A 30 7.98 1.09 -16.13
N LEU A 31 8.90 1.68 -15.35
CA LEU A 31 10.29 1.86 -15.76
C LEU A 31 11.10 0.55 -15.73
N ALA A 32 10.72 -0.39 -14.89
CA ALA A 32 11.42 -1.66 -14.69
C ALA A 32 10.64 -2.85 -15.24
N ARG A 33 10.14 -2.73 -16.47
CA ARG A 33 9.33 -3.78 -17.16
C ARG A 33 10.10 -5.08 -17.42
N ASP A 34 11.43 -5.01 -17.44
CA ASP A 34 12.30 -6.18 -17.57
C ASP A 34 12.27 -7.10 -16.36
N PHE A 35 11.79 -6.60 -15.22
CA PHE A 35 11.63 -7.36 -13.98
C PHE A 35 10.17 -7.77 -13.77
N SER A 36 9.98 -9.01 -13.34
CA SER A 36 8.64 -9.49 -12.98
C SER A 36 8.08 -8.76 -11.75
N PRO A 37 6.76 -8.69 -11.58
CA PRO A 37 6.12 -8.11 -10.38
C PRO A 37 6.64 -8.72 -9.07
N LEU A 38 6.97 -10.03 -9.08
CA LEU A 38 7.54 -10.72 -7.93
C LEU A 38 8.95 -10.23 -7.60
N GLN A 39 9.81 -10.05 -8.61
CA GLN A 39 11.17 -9.52 -8.44
C GLN A 39 11.15 -8.10 -7.92
N LEU A 40 10.30 -7.24 -8.47
CA LEU A 40 10.13 -5.86 -7.99
C LEU A 40 9.64 -5.83 -6.54
N SER A 41 8.68 -6.68 -6.19
CA SER A 41 8.19 -6.80 -4.82
C SER A 41 9.28 -7.28 -3.87
N ALA A 42 10.00 -8.34 -4.23
CA ALA A 42 11.09 -8.88 -3.42
C ALA A 42 12.18 -7.84 -3.16
N ALA A 43 12.70 -7.19 -4.22
CA ALA A 43 13.75 -6.19 -4.10
C ALA A 43 13.32 -5.01 -3.22
N ARG A 44 12.12 -4.45 -3.47
CA ARG A 44 11.58 -3.35 -2.69
C ARG A 44 11.48 -3.68 -1.20
N TYR A 45 10.91 -4.84 -0.89
CA TYR A 45 10.64 -5.19 0.51
C TYR A 45 11.83 -5.78 1.23
N LEU A 46 12.83 -6.30 0.53
CA LEU A 46 14.15 -6.57 1.12
C LEU A 46 14.81 -5.28 1.58
N ALA A 47 14.84 -4.25 0.74
CA ALA A 47 15.38 -2.94 1.12
C ALA A 47 14.63 -2.34 2.33
N TYR A 48 13.29 -2.39 2.32
CA TYR A 48 12.47 -1.94 3.45
C TYR A 48 12.75 -2.73 4.72
N GLY A 49 12.88 -4.05 4.63
CA GLY A 49 13.20 -4.93 5.75
C GLY A 49 14.59 -4.68 6.33
N LEU A 50 15.59 -4.41 5.50
CA LEU A 50 16.95 -4.05 5.95
C LEU A 50 16.97 -2.73 6.72
N VAL A 51 16.28 -1.71 6.23
CA VAL A 51 16.15 -0.43 6.95
C VAL A 51 15.41 -0.64 8.28
N ALA A 52 14.30 -1.38 8.26
CA ALA A 52 13.54 -1.70 9.46
C ALA A 52 14.40 -2.48 10.47
N LEU A 53 15.16 -3.46 10.03
CA LEU A 53 16.07 -4.24 10.86
C LEU A 53 17.13 -3.34 11.53
N ALA A 54 17.78 -2.48 10.76
CA ALA A 54 18.79 -1.55 11.28
C ALA A 54 18.22 -0.63 12.37
N LEU A 55 17.00 -0.15 12.20
CA LEU A 55 16.33 0.75 13.13
C LEU A 55 15.74 0.04 14.36
N VAL A 56 15.33 -1.23 14.21
CA VAL A 56 14.75 -2.03 15.31
C VAL A 56 15.85 -2.70 16.14
N ALA A 57 16.96 -3.09 15.55
CA ALA A 57 18.02 -3.89 16.20
C ALA A 57 18.48 -3.34 17.56
N PRO A 58 18.72 -2.01 17.73
CA PRO A 58 19.11 -1.47 19.04
C PRO A 58 18.05 -1.62 20.12
N ARG A 59 16.78 -1.71 19.75
CA ARG A 59 15.62 -1.77 20.66
C ARG A 59 14.97 -3.15 20.74
N TRP A 60 15.50 -4.12 19.98
CA TRP A 60 14.89 -5.45 19.84
C TRP A 60 14.63 -6.13 21.19
N ARG A 61 15.62 -6.14 22.07
CA ARG A 61 15.53 -6.78 23.39
C ARG A 61 14.42 -6.19 24.29
N ALA A 62 14.11 -4.91 24.12
CA ALA A 62 13.06 -4.23 24.86
C ALA A 62 11.68 -4.38 24.18
N LEU A 63 11.65 -4.51 22.85
CA LEU A 63 10.43 -4.50 22.07
C LEU A 63 9.83 -5.90 21.88
N ALA A 64 10.65 -6.90 21.56
CA ALA A 64 10.19 -8.25 21.25
C ALA A 64 9.39 -8.92 22.40
N PRO A 65 9.75 -8.78 23.69
CA PRO A 65 8.97 -9.36 24.78
C PRO A 65 7.61 -8.71 25.02
N ARG A 66 7.37 -7.51 24.45
CA ARG A 66 6.08 -6.80 24.58
C ARG A 66 5.01 -7.34 23.63
N LEU A 67 5.40 -8.19 22.68
CA LEU A 67 4.51 -8.69 21.63
C LEU A 67 4.15 -10.15 21.91
N GLY A 68 2.85 -10.43 21.97
CA GLY A 68 2.32 -11.77 22.04
C GLY A 68 2.14 -12.41 20.64
N ARG A 69 1.65 -13.65 20.64
CA ARG A 69 1.37 -14.37 19.38
C ARG A 69 0.33 -13.66 18.50
N VAL A 70 -0.62 -12.99 19.13
CA VAL A 70 -1.71 -12.31 18.42
C VAL A 70 -1.18 -11.11 17.63
N GLU A 71 -0.27 -10.33 18.22
CA GLU A 71 0.39 -9.21 17.57
C GLU A 71 1.28 -9.66 16.41
N TRP A 72 2.04 -10.75 16.59
CA TRP A 72 2.87 -11.32 15.51
C TRP A 72 2.04 -11.82 14.33
N LEU A 73 0.91 -12.47 14.59
CA LEU A 73 -0.02 -12.88 13.53
C LEU A 73 -0.67 -11.68 12.83
N ALA A 74 -0.96 -10.62 13.59
CA ALA A 74 -1.47 -9.38 13.00
C ALA A 74 -0.43 -8.72 12.09
N LEU A 75 0.84 -8.61 12.54
CA LEU A 75 1.94 -8.11 11.73
C LEU A 75 2.12 -8.92 10.44
N LEU A 76 2.06 -10.25 10.53
CA LEU A 76 2.14 -11.14 9.37
C LEU A 76 1.01 -10.87 8.36
N ARG A 77 -0.23 -10.78 8.84
CA ARG A 77 -1.40 -10.50 7.98
C ARG A 77 -1.32 -9.11 7.37
N LEU A 78 -0.94 -8.10 8.15
CA LEU A 78 -0.78 -6.73 7.69
C LEU A 78 0.34 -6.62 6.65
N SER A 79 1.47 -7.29 6.88
CA SER A 79 2.59 -7.34 5.92
C SER A 79 2.19 -8.00 4.60
N LEU A 80 1.42 -9.09 4.65
CA LEU A 80 0.89 -9.72 3.45
C LEU A 80 -0.07 -8.80 2.70
N LEU A 81 -1.08 -8.27 3.38
CA LEU A 81 -2.14 -7.48 2.74
C LEU A 81 -1.64 -6.12 2.26
N GLY A 82 -0.90 -5.38 3.10
CA GLY A 82 -0.50 -4.00 2.82
C GLY A 82 0.76 -3.88 1.97
N ASN A 83 1.57 -4.92 1.94
CA ASN A 83 2.86 -4.88 1.27
C ASN A 83 2.94 -5.95 0.15
N ILE A 84 3.13 -7.22 0.48
CA ILE A 84 3.46 -8.25 -0.51
C ILE A 84 2.35 -8.42 -1.55
N VAL A 85 1.15 -8.82 -1.12
CA VAL A 85 0.01 -9.09 -2.03
C VAL A 85 -0.39 -7.81 -2.77
N TYR A 86 -0.50 -6.72 -2.02
CA TYR A 86 -0.81 -5.42 -2.62
C TYR A 86 0.15 -5.05 -3.74
N TYR A 87 1.45 -5.10 -3.50
CA TYR A 87 2.43 -4.61 -4.47
C TYR A 87 2.61 -5.55 -5.66
N VAL A 88 2.55 -6.86 -5.45
CA VAL A 88 2.55 -7.83 -6.57
C VAL A 88 1.36 -7.58 -7.49
N LEU A 89 0.16 -7.43 -6.93
CA LEU A 89 -1.04 -7.15 -7.71
C LEU A 89 -0.96 -5.78 -8.39
N LEU A 90 -0.45 -4.74 -7.70
CA LEU A 90 -0.29 -3.41 -8.26
C LEU A 90 0.73 -3.39 -9.40
N ALA A 91 1.89 -4.02 -9.23
CA ALA A 91 2.91 -4.08 -10.27
C ALA A 91 2.41 -4.87 -11.50
N THR A 92 1.71 -5.99 -11.29
CA THR A 92 1.04 -6.74 -12.36
C THR A 92 0.00 -5.87 -13.07
N ALA A 93 -0.82 -5.13 -12.32
CA ALA A 93 -1.83 -4.24 -12.88
C ALA A 93 -1.20 -3.13 -13.74
N VAL A 94 -0.10 -2.53 -13.29
CA VAL A 94 0.64 -1.51 -14.05
C VAL A 94 1.23 -2.09 -15.33
N GLN A 95 1.89 -3.26 -15.25
CA GLN A 95 2.55 -3.86 -16.41
C GLN A 95 1.56 -4.38 -17.46
N MET A 96 0.38 -4.88 -17.05
CA MET A 96 -0.62 -5.45 -17.94
C MET A 96 -1.72 -4.45 -18.36
N GLY A 97 -2.08 -3.52 -17.48
CA GLY A 97 -3.20 -2.58 -17.69
C GLY A 97 -2.77 -1.13 -17.84
N GLY A 98 -1.49 -0.83 -17.61
CA GLY A 98 -0.93 0.52 -17.66
C GLY A 98 -1.13 1.33 -16.39
N VAL A 99 -0.30 2.37 -16.26
CA VAL A 99 -0.28 3.28 -15.08
C VAL A 99 -1.62 4.00 -14.91
N ALA A 100 -2.19 4.51 -16.01
CA ALA A 100 -3.42 5.33 -15.96
C ALA A 100 -4.61 4.53 -15.40
N MET A 101 -4.86 3.33 -15.90
CA MET A 101 -5.94 2.47 -15.42
C MET A 101 -5.71 2.05 -13.97
N THR A 102 -4.49 1.65 -13.63
CA THR A 102 -4.14 1.20 -12.27
C THR A 102 -4.28 2.33 -11.26
N SER A 103 -3.74 3.51 -11.54
CA SER A 103 -3.81 4.67 -10.64
C SER A 103 -5.26 5.14 -10.44
N LEU A 104 -6.10 5.01 -11.47
CA LEU A 104 -7.52 5.28 -11.38
C LEU A 104 -8.20 4.37 -10.36
N VAL A 105 -8.02 3.04 -10.49
CA VAL A 105 -8.63 2.07 -9.58
C VAL A 105 -8.12 2.29 -8.15
N ILE A 106 -6.82 2.48 -7.98
CA ILE A 106 -6.21 2.74 -6.67
C ILE A 106 -6.64 4.10 -6.10
N GLY A 107 -6.94 5.09 -6.94
CA GLY A 107 -7.52 6.37 -6.52
C GLY A 107 -8.86 6.23 -5.77
N PHE A 108 -9.52 5.07 -5.86
CA PHE A 108 -10.70 4.73 -5.07
C PHE A 108 -10.41 4.40 -3.59
N LEU A 109 -9.13 4.28 -3.21
CA LEU A 109 -8.74 3.92 -1.84
C LEU A 109 -9.36 4.79 -0.74
N PRO A 110 -9.37 6.13 -0.83
CA PRO A 110 -9.99 6.96 0.20
C PRO A 110 -11.49 6.66 0.37
N VAL A 111 -12.18 6.38 -0.74
CA VAL A 111 -13.61 6.03 -0.73
C VAL A 111 -13.82 4.67 -0.07
N ALA A 112 -13.06 3.65 -0.50
CA ALA A 112 -13.18 2.30 0.02
C ALA A 112 -12.85 2.21 1.52
N VAL A 113 -11.76 2.86 1.95
CA VAL A 113 -11.35 2.90 3.37
C VAL A 113 -12.38 3.63 4.20
N THR A 114 -12.93 4.75 3.71
CA THR A 114 -13.95 5.51 4.41
C THR A 114 -15.26 4.72 4.55
N LEU A 115 -15.74 4.08 3.48
CA LEU A 115 -16.94 3.27 3.51
C LEU A 115 -16.86 2.10 4.49
N ILE A 116 -15.72 1.40 4.52
CA ILE A 116 -15.52 0.25 5.42
C ILE A 116 -15.22 0.73 6.85
N GLY A 117 -14.43 1.79 6.98
CA GLY A 117 -14.07 2.39 8.28
C GLY A 117 -15.26 3.05 8.98
N SER A 118 -16.22 3.61 8.23
CA SER A 118 -17.41 4.27 8.76
C SER A 118 -18.41 3.34 9.46
N ARG A 119 -18.17 2.03 9.43
CA ARG A 119 -18.96 1.04 10.18
C ARG A 119 -18.51 0.86 11.63
N GLY A 120 -17.46 1.58 12.07
CA GLY A 120 -16.95 1.55 13.44
C GLY A 120 -17.62 2.59 14.35
N HIS A 121 -17.57 2.38 15.68
CA HIS A 121 -18.05 3.35 16.67
C HIS A 121 -17.21 4.65 16.58
N GLY A 122 -17.86 5.80 16.55
CA GLY A 122 -17.19 7.11 16.49
C GLY A 122 -16.80 7.57 15.07
N ALA A 123 -17.18 6.83 14.03
CA ALA A 123 -16.88 7.20 12.65
C ALA A 123 -17.66 8.45 12.21
N VAL A 124 -17.04 9.26 11.35
CA VAL A 124 -17.68 10.44 10.76
C VAL A 124 -18.86 9.98 9.88
N PRO A 125 -20.06 10.54 10.04
CA PRO A 125 -21.21 10.14 9.26
C PRO A 125 -20.99 10.36 7.76
N LEU A 126 -21.28 9.34 6.95
CA LEU A 126 -21.12 9.35 5.48
C LEU A 126 -21.70 10.60 4.82
N ARG A 127 -22.77 11.15 5.38
CA ARG A 127 -23.42 12.37 4.86
C ARG A 127 -22.49 13.59 4.87
N ARG A 128 -21.55 13.69 5.83
CA ARG A 128 -20.54 14.77 5.87
C ARG A 128 -19.39 14.52 4.88
N LEU A 129 -19.14 13.28 4.55
CA LEU A 129 -18.09 12.88 3.61
C LEU A 129 -18.58 12.83 2.16
N ALA A 130 -19.91 12.82 1.95
CA ALA A 130 -20.51 12.69 0.63
C ALA A 130 -19.96 13.69 -0.42
N PRO A 131 -19.79 15.00 -0.14
CA PRO A 131 -19.25 15.92 -1.14
C PRO A 131 -17.82 15.55 -1.59
N THR A 132 -16.97 15.20 -0.63
CA THR A 132 -15.57 14.80 -0.93
C THR A 132 -15.53 13.47 -1.68
N LEU A 133 -16.39 12.52 -1.31
CA LEU A 133 -16.51 11.24 -2.01
C LEU A 133 -17.01 11.39 -3.43
N MET A 134 -18.03 12.25 -3.64
CA MET A 134 -18.56 12.56 -4.97
C MET A 134 -17.51 13.21 -5.87
N LEU A 135 -16.73 14.16 -5.32
CA LEU A 135 -15.66 14.81 -6.05
C LEU A 135 -14.56 13.80 -6.44
N GLY A 136 -14.20 12.91 -5.52
CA GLY A 136 -13.25 11.81 -5.78
C GLY A 136 -13.75 10.87 -6.87
N VAL A 137 -15.02 10.43 -6.79
CA VAL A 137 -15.64 9.58 -7.81
C VAL A 137 -15.70 10.28 -9.17
N ALA A 138 -16.06 11.57 -9.20
CA ALA A 138 -16.09 12.36 -10.44
C ALA A 138 -14.67 12.45 -11.07
N GLY A 139 -13.64 12.72 -10.28
CA GLY A 139 -12.26 12.71 -10.75
C GLY A 139 -11.84 11.37 -11.34
N ILE A 140 -12.21 10.28 -10.68
CA ILE A 140 -11.96 8.92 -11.16
C ILE A 140 -12.67 8.66 -12.49
N ILE A 141 -13.93 9.07 -12.64
CA ILE A 141 -14.70 8.90 -13.88
C ILE A 141 -14.02 9.69 -15.02
N CYS A 142 -13.54 10.92 -14.78
CA CYS A 142 -12.84 11.70 -15.79
C CYS A 142 -11.56 11.01 -16.27
N VAL A 143 -10.74 10.50 -15.35
CA VAL A 143 -9.50 9.77 -15.70
C VAL A 143 -9.82 8.44 -16.39
N ALA A 144 -10.88 7.73 -15.96
CA ALA A 144 -11.33 6.50 -16.61
C ALA A 144 -11.75 6.74 -18.06
N TRP A 145 -12.52 7.79 -18.29
CA TRP A 145 -12.95 8.18 -19.63
C TRP A 145 -11.75 8.40 -20.56
N GLN A 146 -10.77 9.13 -20.07
CA GLN A 146 -9.54 9.38 -20.83
C GLN A 146 -8.75 8.08 -21.09
N ALA A 147 -8.57 7.24 -20.05
CA ALA A 147 -7.79 6.00 -20.16
C ALA A 147 -8.45 4.95 -21.06
N LEU A 148 -9.80 4.86 -21.08
CA LEU A 148 -10.55 3.94 -21.95
C LEU A 148 -10.63 4.42 -23.41
N GLY A 149 -10.56 5.74 -23.63
CA GLY A 149 -10.56 6.32 -24.97
C GLY A 149 -9.23 6.20 -25.71
N MET A 150 -8.14 5.81 -25.04
CA MET A 150 -6.85 5.61 -25.70
C MET A 150 -6.79 4.29 -26.47
N PRO A 151 -6.37 4.29 -27.75
CA PRO A 151 -6.09 3.08 -28.49
C PRO A 151 -5.05 2.24 -27.75
N SER A 152 -5.27 0.94 -27.61
CA SER A 152 -4.33 0.02 -26.99
C SER A 152 -4.15 -1.20 -27.88
N GLU A 153 -2.90 -1.52 -28.18
CA GLU A 153 -2.54 -2.72 -28.95
C GLU A 153 -2.57 -4.01 -28.12
N ALA A 154 -2.67 -3.88 -26.78
CA ALA A 154 -2.68 -5.03 -25.89
C ALA A 154 -3.99 -5.84 -26.00
N PRO A 155 -3.91 -7.19 -25.99
CA PRO A 155 -5.08 -8.07 -26.00
C PRO A 155 -6.06 -7.74 -24.87
N VAL A 156 -7.36 -7.89 -25.13
CA VAL A 156 -8.41 -7.63 -24.12
C VAL A 156 -8.21 -8.48 -22.85
N SER A 157 -7.76 -9.72 -23.00
CA SER A 157 -7.46 -10.61 -21.85
C SER A 157 -6.38 -10.03 -20.93
N THR A 158 -5.31 -9.49 -21.51
CA THR A 158 -4.22 -8.85 -20.75
C THR A 158 -4.73 -7.63 -19.97
N ARG A 159 -5.50 -6.77 -20.63
CA ARG A 159 -6.09 -5.59 -19.99
C ARG A 159 -7.07 -5.95 -18.89
N LEU A 160 -7.90 -6.98 -19.08
CA LEU A 160 -8.83 -7.49 -18.06
C LEU A 160 -8.07 -8.05 -16.85
N THR A 161 -7.02 -8.83 -17.08
CA THR A 161 -6.17 -9.35 -15.99
C THR A 161 -5.54 -8.19 -15.21
N GLY A 162 -5.00 -7.18 -15.89
CA GLY A 162 -4.47 -5.97 -15.24
C GLY A 162 -5.53 -5.25 -14.38
N PHE A 163 -6.75 -5.11 -14.91
CA PHE A 163 -7.87 -4.49 -14.19
C PHE A 163 -8.28 -5.30 -12.95
N LEU A 164 -8.37 -6.61 -13.04
CA LEU A 164 -8.68 -7.49 -11.91
C LEU A 164 -7.58 -7.43 -10.85
N CYS A 165 -6.32 -7.37 -11.26
CA CYS A 165 -5.19 -7.17 -10.35
C CYS A 165 -5.27 -5.81 -9.63
N ALA A 166 -5.68 -4.73 -10.33
CA ALA A 166 -5.88 -3.42 -9.72
C ALA A 166 -6.98 -3.44 -8.66
N ILE A 167 -8.12 -4.11 -8.94
CA ILE A 167 -9.20 -4.31 -7.95
C ILE A 167 -8.70 -5.12 -6.76
N GLY A 168 -7.95 -6.20 -7.00
CA GLY A 168 -7.35 -7.01 -5.94
C GLY A 168 -6.39 -6.20 -5.06
N ALA A 169 -5.55 -5.34 -5.66
CA ALA A 169 -4.67 -4.43 -4.95
C ALA A 169 -5.45 -3.43 -4.09
N LEU A 170 -6.50 -2.81 -4.65
CA LEU A 170 -7.41 -1.91 -3.92
C LEU A 170 -8.03 -2.61 -2.70
N ALA A 171 -8.57 -3.82 -2.89
CA ALA A 171 -9.18 -4.59 -1.81
C ALA A 171 -8.17 -4.97 -0.72
N SER A 172 -6.99 -5.46 -1.13
CA SER A 172 -5.90 -5.86 -0.23
C SER A 172 -5.44 -4.69 0.64
N TRP A 173 -5.15 -3.54 0.02
CA TRP A 173 -4.70 -2.37 0.75
C TRP A 173 -5.80 -1.75 1.63
N THR A 174 -7.05 -1.77 1.18
CA THR A 174 -8.19 -1.34 2.01
C THR A 174 -8.34 -2.19 3.26
N ALA A 175 -8.24 -3.51 3.13
CA ALA A 175 -8.26 -4.43 4.26
C ALA A 175 -7.09 -4.18 5.22
N TYR A 176 -5.89 -3.93 4.68
CA TYR A 176 -4.72 -3.51 5.45
C TYR A 176 -5.00 -2.22 6.22
N ALA A 177 -5.39 -1.15 5.54
CA ALA A 177 -5.55 0.17 6.14
C ALA A 177 -6.55 0.17 7.30
N VAL A 178 -7.73 -0.46 7.09
CA VAL A 178 -8.76 -0.59 8.12
C VAL A 178 -8.29 -1.46 9.29
N SER A 179 -7.61 -2.58 8.99
CA SER A 179 -7.11 -3.47 10.04
C SER A 179 -5.98 -2.82 10.83
N ASN A 180 -5.04 -2.15 10.15
CA ASN A 180 -3.91 -1.48 10.78
C ASN A 180 -4.36 -0.34 11.70
N SER A 181 -5.34 0.48 11.28
CA SER A 181 -5.87 1.54 12.12
C SER A 181 -6.55 1.01 13.39
N ARG A 182 -7.24 -0.14 13.29
CA ARG A 182 -7.84 -0.81 14.45
C ARG A 182 -6.78 -1.38 15.40
N TRP A 183 -5.68 -1.89 14.88
CA TRP A 183 -4.56 -2.34 15.70
C TRP A 183 -3.89 -1.18 16.42
N LEU A 184 -3.56 -0.11 15.71
CA LEU A 184 -2.96 1.09 16.31
C LEU A 184 -3.83 1.70 17.42
N ALA A 185 -5.15 1.62 17.30
CA ALA A 185 -6.07 2.08 18.33
C ALA A 185 -6.13 1.18 19.58
N ARG A 186 -5.60 -0.05 19.51
CA ARG A 186 -5.58 -1.02 20.63
C ARG A 186 -4.22 -1.16 21.31
N LEU A 187 -3.16 -0.70 20.64
CA LEU A 187 -1.79 -0.86 21.11
C LEU A 187 -1.42 0.28 22.07
N ASP A 188 -1.45 0.02 23.39
CA ASP A 188 -1.06 0.98 24.40
C ASP A 188 0.43 0.90 24.78
N HIS A 189 1.09 -0.22 24.44
CA HIS A 189 2.45 -0.56 24.86
C HIS A 189 3.49 -0.53 23.75
N VAL A 190 3.08 -0.26 22.51
CA VAL A 190 3.93 -0.14 21.33
C VAL A 190 3.55 1.14 20.57
N SER A 191 4.53 1.98 20.27
CA SER A 191 4.28 3.20 19.48
C SER A 191 3.95 2.88 18.02
N SER A 192 3.23 3.80 17.34
CA SER A 192 2.95 3.66 15.91
C SER A 192 4.21 3.55 15.07
N TYR A 193 5.31 4.20 15.50
CA TYR A 193 6.61 4.11 14.85
C TYR A 193 7.20 2.70 14.98
N GLU A 194 7.22 2.15 16.20
CA GLU A 194 7.70 0.78 16.45
C GLU A 194 6.87 -0.26 15.71
N TRP A 195 5.54 -0.11 15.69
CA TRP A 195 4.64 -0.97 14.94
C TRP A 195 4.94 -0.97 13.44
N ASN A 196 5.22 0.21 12.87
CA ASN A 196 5.58 0.33 11.46
C ASN A 196 6.95 -0.33 11.16
N LEU A 197 7.93 -0.18 12.05
CA LEU A 197 9.23 -0.87 11.91
C LEU A 197 9.08 -2.39 12.01
N LEU A 198 8.26 -2.89 12.92
CA LEU A 198 7.96 -4.33 13.04
C LEU A 198 7.26 -4.86 11.79
N THR A 199 6.32 -4.09 11.23
CA THR A 199 5.69 -4.41 9.94
C THR A 199 6.77 -4.50 8.84
N GLY A 200 7.72 -3.55 8.80
CA GLY A 200 8.84 -3.59 7.86
C GLY A 200 9.72 -4.82 8.03
N LEU A 201 10.03 -5.19 9.27
CA LEU A 201 10.84 -6.37 9.58
C LEU A 201 10.16 -7.67 9.12
N VAL A 202 8.87 -7.84 9.43
CA VAL A 202 8.09 -9.01 9.01
C VAL A 202 7.95 -9.04 7.49
N THR A 203 7.70 -7.89 6.86
CA THR A 203 7.64 -7.78 5.39
C THR A 203 8.97 -8.17 4.75
N GLY A 204 10.11 -7.73 5.31
CA GLY A 204 11.44 -8.13 4.84
C GLY A 204 11.67 -9.62 4.94
N GLY A 205 11.24 -10.25 6.04
CA GLY A 205 11.28 -11.71 6.21
C GLY A 205 10.45 -12.45 5.14
N LEU A 206 9.24 -11.96 4.86
CA LEU A 206 8.41 -12.49 3.77
C LEU A 206 9.04 -12.27 2.39
N ALA A 207 9.69 -11.13 2.19
CA ALA A 207 10.37 -10.83 0.93
C ALA A 207 11.58 -11.75 0.68
N LEU A 208 12.28 -12.21 1.71
CA LEU A 208 13.33 -13.24 1.59
C LEU A 208 12.74 -14.55 1.04
N LEU A 209 11.57 -14.97 1.56
CA LEU A 209 10.89 -16.17 1.05
C LEU A 209 10.39 -15.98 -0.38
N LEU A 210 9.97 -14.77 -0.72
CA LEU A 210 9.50 -14.42 -2.06
C LEU A 210 10.65 -14.34 -3.08
N ALA A 211 11.84 -13.93 -2.64
CA ALA A 211 13.02 -13.81 -3.49
C ALA A 211 13.44 -15.14 -4.14
N VAL A 212 13.28 -16.24 -3.41
CA VAL A 212 13.62 -17.58 -3.93
C VAL A 212 12.87 -17.88 -5.24
N PRO A 213 11.53 -17.96 -5.29
CA PRO A 213 10.82 -18.23 -6.54
C PRO A 213 10.96 -17.09 -7.56
N ALA A 214 11.13 -15.82 -7.11
CA ALA A 214 11.24 -14.67 -7.99
C ALA A 214 12.51 -14.69 -8.85
N PHE A 215 13.63 -15.19 -8.32
CA PHE A 215 14.93 -15.18 -9.01
C PHE A 215 15.38 -16.55 -9.50
N MET A 216 14.93 -17.65 -8.89
CA MET A 216 15.23 -19.00 -9.39
C MET A 216 14.42 -19.39 -10.62
N GLY A 217 13.20 -18.86 -10.76
CA GLY A 217 12.34 -19.13 -11.95
C GLY A 217 12.79 -18.39 -13.21
N SER A 218 13.60 -17.33 -13.11
CA SER A 218 14.11 -16.57 -14.26
C SER A 218 15.38 -17.16 -14.90
N SER A 219 15.97 -18.19 -14.30
CA SER A 219 17.18 -18.88 -14.85
C SER A 219 16.82 -19.98 -15.83
N ALA A 220 15.53 -20.21 -16.13
CA ALA A 220 15.04 -21.31 -16.97
C ALA A 220 14.37 -20.81 -18.29
N ALA A 221 14.51 -19.53 -18.63
CA ALA A 221 14.09 -18.91 -19.90
C ALA A 221 15.28 -18.21 -20.53
#